data_20c60ec38631de48f20fe570abd51232
#
_entry.id   20c60ec38631de48f20fe570abd51232
#
_cell.length_a   1.000
_cell.length_b   1.000
_cell.length_c   1.000
_cell.angle_alpha   90.00
_cell.angle_beta   90.00
_cell.angle_gamma   90.00
#
_symmetry.space_group_name_H-M   'P 1'
#
loop_
_entity.id
_entity.type
_entity.pdbx_description
1 polymer ?
#
loop_
_entity_poly.entity_id
_entity_poly.type
_entity_poly.pdbx_seq_one_letter_code
_entity_poly.pdbx_strand_id
1 'polypeptide(L)'
;MAEPDAAARLQHLYDRLAERFGFGAARVRVSPRKLTGGEIVYGRPHRITISGHMSAASQEDTLRHEAAHAWAYHLEGACAGHGPLFRRLARRLGVRGGPAPETEALRRFRDSGARVVYRCPGCRRLFRRFRAFRGARECLSCLRAGRPARLARVRPAPAR
;
A
#
# COMPACT_ATOMS: atom_id res chain seq x y z
N MET A 1 12.61 -14.60 6.65
CA MET A 1 12.78 -14.03 8.02
C MET A 1 12.64 -12.52 7.87
N ALA A 2 11.64 -11.90 8.50
CA ALA A 2 11.63 -10.45 8.61
C ALA A 2 12.78 -10.06 9.54
N GLU A 3 13.65 -9.14 9.10
CA GLU A 3 14.67 -8.58 9.97
C GLU A 3 13.99 -8.06 11.25
N PRO A 4 14.40 -8.52 12.45
CA PRO A 4 13.78 -8.09 13.70
C PRO A 4 13.87 -6.58 13.96
N ASP A 5 14.63 -5.87 13.15
CA ASP A 5 14.94 -4.45 13.28
C ASP A 5 14.13 -3.51 12.36
N ALA A 6 13.36 -4.03 11.43
CA ALA A 6 12.62 -3.18 10.47
C ALA A 6 11.61 -2.24 11.16
N ALA A 7 10.92 -2.71 12.21
CA ALA A 7 9.96 -1.88 12.94
C ALA A 7 10.68 -0.79 13.75
N ALA A 8 11.78 -1.12 14.42
CA ALA A 8 12.59 -0.16 15.17
C ALA A 8 13.20 0.90 14.24
N ARG A 9 13.76 0.48 13.10
CA ARG A 9 14.30 1.39 12.08
C ARG A 9 13.25 2.37 11.56
N LEU A 10 12.05 1.86 11.25
CA LEU A 10 10.96 2.70 10.77
C LEU A 10 10.40 3.61 11.87
N GLN A 11 10.31 3.13 13.11
CA GLN A 11 9.93 3.95 14.26
C GLN A 11 10.90 5.13 14.42
N HIS A 12 12.20 4.84 14.43
CA HIS A 12 13.24 5.88 14.54
C HIS A 12 13.17 6.90 13.39
N LEU A 13 12.92 6.44 12.15
CA LEU A 13 12.71 7.35 11.02
C LEU A 13 11.49 8.24 11.24
N TYR A 14 10.37 7.68 11.70
CA TYR A 14 9.17 8.46 11.98
C TYR A 14 9.42 9.52 13.04
N ASP A 15 10.05 9.15 14.15
CA ASP A 15 10.30 10.04 15.29
C ASP A 15 11.16 11.24 14.89
N ARG A 16 12.23 11.01 14.09
CA ARG A 16 13.05 12.09 13.54
C ARG A 16 12.27 13.02 12.62
N LEU A 17 11.34 12.49 11.81
CA LEU A 17 10.51 13.31 10.94
C LEU A 17 9.49 14.11 11.77
N ALA A 18 8.87 13.49 12.77
CA ALA A 18 7.91 14.13 13.66
C ALA A 18 8.55 15.26 14.45
N GLU A 19 9.74 15.04 15.00
CA GLU A 19 10.54 16.05 15.70
C GLU A 19 10.94 17.21 14.76
N ARG A 20 11.51 16.88 13.60
CA ARG A 20 11.96 17.89 12.63
C ARG A 20 10.87 18.81 12.12
N PHE A 21 9.66 18.28 11.94
CA PHE A 21 8.55 19.00 11.29
C PHE A 21 7.41 19.36 12.25
N GLY A 22 7.49 18.96 13.52
CA GLY A 22 6.56 19.37 14.57
C GLY A 22 5.17 18.75 14.43
N PHE A 23 5.04 17.47 14.09
CA PHE A 23 3.75 16.78 14.02
C PHE A 23 3.65 15.62 15.01
N GLY A 24 2.43 15.09 15.19
CA GLY A 24 2.11 14.17 16.27
C GLY A 24 2.85 12.83 16.25
N ALA A 25 2.99 12.21 17.42
CA ALA A 25 3.62 10.91 17.60
C ALA A 25 2.82 9.77 16.95
N ALA A 26 3.52 8.71 16.51
CA ALA A 26 2.91 7.47 16.06
C ALA A 26 3.65 6.25 16.58
N ARG A 27 2.92 5.14 16.65
CA ARG A 27 3.50 3.79 16.84
C ARG A 27 3.55 3.11 15.48
N VAL A 28 4.76 2.77 15.05
CA VAL A 28 5.01 2.09 13.76
C VAL A 28 5.18 0.60 14.00
N ARG A 29 4.53 -0.19 13.17
CA ARG A 29 4.71 -1.65 13.14
C ARG A 29 4.85 -2.17 11.73
N VAL A 30 5.58 -3.24 11.55
CA VAL A 30 5.67 -4.01 10.31
C VAL A 30 4.80 -5.25 10.46
N SER A 31 3.95 -5.52 9.48
CA SER A 31 3.02 -6.65 9.54
C SER A 31 3.19 -7.58 8.33
N PRO A 32 3.45 -8.88 8.56
CA PRO A 32 3.47 -9.87 7.50
C PRO A 32 2.08 -10.17 6.93
N ARG A 33 1.01 -9.77 7.64
CA ARG A 33 -0.37 -9.94 7.19
C ARG A 33 -0.85 -8.82 6.26
N LYS A 34 -0.17 -7.67 6.25
CA LYS A 34 -0.49 -6.57 5.34
C LYS A 34 0.17 -6.83 3.99
N LEU A 35 -0.63 -6.96 2.95
CA LEU A 35 -0.18 -7.38 1.62
C LEU A 35 0.56 -6.27 0.86
N THR A 36 0.11 -5.04 1.00
CA THR A 36 0.64 -3.90 0.23
C THR A 36 0.66 -2.64 1.06
N GLY A 37 1.62 -1.77 0.76
CA GLY A 37 1.65 -0.39 1.23
C GLY A 37 1.66 -0.22 2.75
N GLY A 38 1.12 0.90 3.17
CA GLY A 38 0.94 1.31 4.54
C GLY A 38 -0.52 1.57 4.88
N GLU A 39 -0.74 1.91 6.13
CA GLU A 39 -2.03 2.32 6.67
C GLU A 39 -1.79 3.14 7.92
N ILE A 40 -2.48 4.26 8.04
CA ILE A 40 -2.53 5.03 9.28
C ILE A 40 -3.91 4.95 9.90
N VAL A 41 -3.94 4.70 11.21
CA VAL A 41 -5.12 4.85 12.06
C VAL A 41 -4.87 6.06 12.96
N TYR A 42 -5.69 7.07 12.81
CA TYR A 42 -5.55 8.31 13.57
C TYR A 42 -5.90 8.09 15.05
N GLY A 43 -5.15 8.74 15.92
CA GLY A 43 -5.28 8.63 17.39
C GLY A 43 -4.17 9.40 18.10
N ARG A 44 -4.03 9.20 19.40
CA ARG A 44 -2.96 9.81 20.23
C ARG A 44 -2.29 8.73 21.07
N PRO A 45 -1.17 8.14 20.63
CA PRO A 45 -0.48 8.34 19.36
C PRO A 45 -1.21 7.72 18.16
N HIS A 46 -0.88 8.14 16.94
CA HIS A 46 -1.30 7.47 15.71
C HIS A 46 -0.76 6.03 15.66
N ARG A 47 -1.36 5.17 14.85
CA ARG A 47 -0.84 3.83 14.58
C ARG A 47 -0.60 3.67 13.10
N ILE A 48 0.64 3.38 12.73
CA ILE A 48 1.03 3.14 11.34
C ILE A 48 1.40 1.67 11.19
N THR A 49 0.84 1.02 10.19
CA THR A 49 1.17 -0.36 9.84
C THR A 49 1.74 -0.41 8.44
N ILE A 50 2.96 -0.93 8.31
CA ILE A 50 3.67 -1.07 7.04
C ILE A 50 3.71 -2.55 6.65
N SER A 51 3.60 -2.84 5.35
CA SER A 51 3.72 -4.21 4.84
C SER A 51 5.12 -4.77 5.04
N GLY A 52 5.20 -5.99 5.59
CA GLY A 52 6.45 -6.75 5.72
C GLY A 52 6.93 -7.39 4.40
N HIS A 53 6.13 -7.30 3.32
CA HIS A 53 6.47 -7.88 2.01
C HIS A 53 7.17 -6.88 1.07
N MET A 54 7.51 -5.70 1.57
CA MET A 54 8.15 -4.64 0.80
C MET A 54 9.65 -4.61 1.08
N SER A 55 10.43 -4.14 0.11
CA SER A 55 11.85 -3.84 0.34
C SER A 55 12.00 -2.72 1.38
N ALA A 56 13.16 -2.65 2.05
CA ALA A 56 13.45 -1.62 3.03
C ALA A 56 13.21 -0.20 2.48
N ALA A 57 13.68 0.07 1.27
CA ALA A 57 13.47 1.37 0.61
C ALA A 57 11.98 1.69 0.35
N SER A 58 11.19 0.69 -0.05
CA SER A 58 9.75 0.84 -0.25
C SER A 58 9.00 1.02 1.07
N GLN A 59 9.44 0.36 2.14
CA GLN A 59 8.89 0.55 3.48
C GLN A 59 9.11 1.99 3.97
N GLU A 60 10.32 2.53 3.77
CA GLU A 60 10.63 3.91 4.15
C GLU A 60 9.82 4.94 3.36
N ASP A 61 9.70 4.76 2.04
CA ASP A 61 8.87 5.65 1.21
C ASP A 61 7.40 5.59 1.62
N THR A 62 6.89 4.40 1.91
CA THR A 62 5.54 4.20 2.45
C THR A 62 5.38 4.85 3.82
N LEU A 63 6.37 4.72 4.71
CA LEU A 63 6.32 5.39 6.01
C LEU A 63 6.26 6.92 5.86
N ARG A 64 7.05 7.51 4.96
CA ARG A 64 6.99 8.95 4.66
C ARG A 64 5.60 9.36 4.14
N HIS A 65 4.97 8.52 3.33
CA HIS A 65 3.61 8.72 2.85
C HIS A 65 2.61 8.76 4.01
N GLU A 66 2.65 7.78 4.91
CA GLU A 66 1.77 7.74 6.10
C GLU A 66 2.09 8.89 7.08
N ALA A 67 3.36 9.28 7.20
CA ALA A 67 3.75 10.45 7.98
C ALA A 67 3.20 11.76 7.39
N ALA A 68 3.09 11.87 6.06
CA ALA A 68 2.43 13.01 5.42
C ALA A 68 0.94 13.09 5.77
N HIS A 69 0.26 11.96 5.91
CA HIS A 69 -1.11 11.91 6.42
C HIS A 69 -1.19 12.34 7.89
N ALA A 70 -0.26 11.86 8.74
CA ALA A 70 -0.20 12.27 10.16
C ALA A 70 0.01 13.77 10.29
N TRP A 71 0.91 14.34 9.48
CA TRP A 71 1.19 15.77 9.48
C TRP A 71 0.01 16.60 8.97
N ALA A 72 -0.63 16.17 7.88
CA ALA A 72 -1.84 16.83 7.39
C ALA A 72 -2.97 16.80 8.45
N TYR A 73 -3.16 15.67 9.12
CA TYR A 73 -4.11 15.55 10.22
C TYR A 73 -3.76 16.48 11.39
N HIS A 74 -2.48 16.63 11.72
CA HIS A 74 -2.03 17.55 12.77
C HIS A 74 -2.39 19.01 12.44
N LEU A 75 -2.30 19.41 11.17
CA LEU A 75 -2.58 20.78 10.73
C LEU A 75 -4.09 21.07 10.57
N GLU A 76 -4.87 20.12 10.09
CA GLU A 76 -6.27 20.31 9.73
C GLU A 76 -7.25 19.70 10.74
N GLY A 77 -6.79 18.83 11.65
CA GLY A 77 -7.64 18.13 12.61
C GLY A 77 -8.58 17.09 11.98
N ALA A 78 -8.42 16.80 10.70
CA ALA A 78 -9.26 15.88 9.92
C ALA A 78 -8.45 15.00 9.00
N CYS A 79 -9.04 13.87 8.58
CA CYS A 79 -8.41 12.97 7.60
C CYS A 79 -8.29 13.67 6.25
N ALA A 80 -7.10 14.16 5.94
CA ALA A 80 -6.79 14.68 4.62
C ALA A 80 -6.61 13.53 3.63
N GLY A 81 -7.35 13.54 2.54
CA GLY A 81 -7.07 12.70 1.37
C GLY A 81 -5.75 13.13 0.69
N HIS A 82 -5.50 12.65 -0.52
CA HIS A 82 -4.31 13.03 -1.30
C HIS A 82 -4.44 14.41 -1.99
N GLY A 83 -5.06 15.36 -1.31
CA GLY A 83 -5.29 16.73 -1.77
C GLY A 83 -4.01 17.59 -1.88
N PRO A 84 -4.14 18.89 -2.19
CA PRO A 84 -2.98 19.79 -2.38
C PRO A 84 -2.07 19.88 -1.15
N LEU A 85 -2.64 19.95 0.07
CA LEU A 85 -1.87 19.97 1.31
C LEU A 85 -1.05 18.70 1.44
N PHE A 86 -1.69 17.52 1.35
CA PHE A 86 -0.99 16.24 1.43
C PHE A 86 0.18 16.18 0.43
N ARG A 87 -0.05 16.51 -0.85
CA ARG A 87 0.99 16.47 -1.88
C ARG A 87 2.18 17.40 -1.56
N ARG A 88 1.93 18.57 -0.96
CA ARG A 88 2.98 19.49 -0.52
C ARG A 88 3.79 18.88 0.62
N LEU A 89 3.13 18.31 1.63
CA LEU A 89 3.77 17.69 2.80
C LEU A 89 4.55 16.42 2.39
N ALA A 90 3.98 15.58 1.55
CA ALA A 90 4.62 14.38 1.02
C ALA A 90 5.94 14.71 0.29
N ARG A 91 5.94 15.76 -0.55
CA ARG A 91 7.19 16.25 -1.17
C ARG A 91 8.22 16.72 -0.14
N ARG A 92 7.79 17.44 0.91
CA ARG A 92 8.71 17.88 1.99
C ARG A 92 9.30 16.73 2.78
N LEU A 93 8.56 15.65 2.94
CA LEU A 93 9.05 14.42 3.58
C LEU A 93 9.88 13.53 2.64
N GLY A 94 10.04 13.91 1.38
CA GLY A 94 10.82 13.17 0.39
C GLY A 94 10.13 11.89 -0.08
N VAL A 95 8.79 11.87 -0.13
CA VAL A 95 8.03 10.78 -0.77
C VAL A 95 8.35 10.79 -2.26
N ARG A 96 8.89 9.68 -2.75
CA ARG A 96 9.31 9.56 -4.15
C ARG A 96 8.11 9.41 -5.09
N GLY A 97 7.01 8.88 -4.57
CA GLY A 97 5.79 8.65 -5.34
C GLY A 97 5.87 7.43 -6.25
N GLY A 98 4.72 7.05 -6.77
CA GLY A 98 4.57 5.86 -7.60
C GLY A 98 4.20 4.61 -6.79
N PRO A 99 3.67 3.59 -7.46
CA PRO A 99 3.39 2.32 -6.82
C PRO A 99 4.71 1.67 -6.40
N ALA A 100 4.80 1.23 -5.13
CA ALA A 100 5.93 0.43 -4.70
C ALA A 100 6.10 -0.79 -5.63
N PRO A 101 7.32 -1.08 -6.10
CA PRO A 101 7.55 -2.24 -6.94
C PRO A 101 7.14 -3.50 -6.18
N GLU A 102 6.39 -4.35 -6.86
CA GLU A 102 5.96 -5.61 -6.29
C GLU A 102 7.18 -6.52 -6.07
N THR A 103 7.47 -6.84 -4.81
CA THR A 103 8.55 -7.79 -4.50
C THR A 103 8.14 -9.20 -4.92
N GLU A 104 9.13 -10.05 -5.21
CA GLU A 104 8.91 -11.47 -5.50
C GLU A 104 8.18 -12.18 -4.35
N ALA A 105 8.51 -11.83 -3.09
CA ALA A 105 7.83 -12.36 -1.91
C ALA A 105 6.34 -11.98 -1.88
N LEU A 106 6.01 -10.73 -2.20
CA LEU A 106 4.62 -10.28 -2.29
C LEU A 106 3.87 -10.99 -3.41
N ARG A 107 4.53 -11.18 -4.57
CA ARG A 107 3.97 -11.91 -5.70
C ARG A 107 3.66 -13.35 -5.34
N ARG A 108 4.64 -14.08 -4.75
CA ARG A 108 4.46 -15.47 -4.28
C ARG A 108 3.34 -15.57 -3.26
N PHE A 109 3.31 -14.69 -2.26
CA PHE A 109 2.26 -14.67 -1.26
C PHE A 109 0.89 -14.45 -1.87
N ARG A 110 0.76 -13.51 -2.80
CA ARG A 110 -0.50 -13.26 -3.51
C ARG A 110 -0.91 -14.47 -4.35
N ASP A 111 0.04 -15.09 -5.04
CA ASP A 111 -0.22 -16.20 -5.93
C ASP A 111 -0.61 -17.47 -5.15
N SER A 112 0.03 -17.73 -4.01
CA SER A 112 -0.31 -18.86 -3.13
C SER A 112 -1.64 -18.70 -2.41
N GLY A 113 -2.03 -17.45 -2.07
CA GLY A 113 -3.27 -17.16 -1.36
C GLY A 113 -4.46 -16.83 -2.25
N ALA A 114 -4.30 -16.77 -3.57
CA ALA A 114 -5.36 -16.39 -4.48
C ALA A 114 -6.44 -17.47 -4.57
N ARG A 115 -7.65 -17.16 -4.06
CA ARG A 115 -8.80 -18.05 -4.10
C ARG A 115 -9.68 -17.85 -5.34
N VAL A 116 -9.51 -16.72 -6.00
CA VAL A 116 -10.31 -16.33 -7.16
C VAL A 116 -9.41 -15.79 -8.25
N VAL A 117 -9.56 -16.27 -9.45
CA VAL A 117 -8.83 -15.80 -10.63
C VAL A 117 -9.82 -15.26 -11.65
N TYR A 118 -9.53 -14.10 -12.20
CA TYR A 118 -10.26 -13.52 -13.33
C TYR A 118 -9.32 -13.42 -14.52
N ARG A 119 -9.88 -13.57 -15.71
CA ARG A 119 -9.19 -13.38 -16.99
C ARG A 119 -9.87 -12.28 -17.78
N CYS A 120 -9.09 -11.39 -18.35
CA CYS A 120 -9.60 -10.45 -19.33
C CYS A 120 -9.71 -11.13 -20.70
N PRO A 121 -10.89 -11.18 -21.33
CA PRO A 121 -11.00 -11.77 -22.68
C PRO A 121 -10.28 -10.92 -23.74
N GLY A 122 -10.17 -9.61 -23.55
CA GLY A 122 -9.51 -8.72 -24.50
C GLY A 122 -7.97 -8.82 -24.50
N CYS A 123 -7.32 -8.62 -23.35
CA CYS A 123 -5.85 -8.65 -23.24
C CYS A 123 -5.29 -9.94 -22.62
N ARG A 124 -6.13 -10.90 -22.28
CA ARG A 124 -5.78 -12.20 -21.67
C ARG A 124 -5.08 -12.11 -20.30
N ARG A 125 -4.90 -10.92 -19.72
CA ARG A 125 -4.28 -10.73 -18.41
C ARG A 125 -5.07 -11.46 -17.34
N LEU A 126 -4.36 -12.11 -16.40
CA LEU A 126 -4.92 -12.75 -15.22
C LEU A 126 -4.89 -11.80 -14.03
N PHE A 127 -5.97 -11.79 -13.26
CA PHE A 127 -6.12 -11.03 -12.02
C PHE A 127 -6.39 -12.01 -10.88
N ARG A 128 -5.39 -12.21 -10.03
CA ARG A 128 -5.45 -13.11 -8.89
C ARG A 128 -5.94 -12.33 -7.66
N ARG A 129 -6.92 -12.87 -6.93
CA ARG A 129 -7.59 -12.19 -5.81
C ARG A 129 -7.84 -13.14 -4.66
N PHE A 130 -7.78 -12.62 -3.43
CA PHE A 130 -8.21 -13.35 -2.22
C PHE A 130 -9.73 -13.43 -2.08
N ARG A 131 -10.44 -12.42 -2.57
CA ARG A 131 -11.90 -12.33 -2.53
C ARG A 131 -12.43 -12.00 -3.92
N ALA A 132 -13.64 -12.50 -4.21
CA ALA A 132 -14.35 -12.14 -5.42
C ALA A 132 -14.67 -10.64 -5.46
N PHE A 133 -14.77 -10.10 -6.66
CA PHE A 133 -15.31 -8.76 -6.84
C PHE A 133 -16.78 -8.72 -6.43
N ARG A 134 -17.19 -7.64 -5.80
CA ARG A 134 -18.59 -7.31 -5.62
C ARG A 134 -19.12 -6.70 -6.92
N GLY A 135 -19.72 -7.52 -7.77
CA GLY A 135 -20.22 -7.13 -9.10
C GLY A 135 -19.20 -7.27 -10.22
N ALA A 136 -19.67 -6.94 -11.43
CA ALA A 136 -18.86 -7.00 -12.63
C ALA A 136 -17.76 -5.94 -12.64
N ARG A 137 -16.61 -6.29 -13.19
CA ARG A 137 -15.46 -5.39 -13.32
C ARG A 137 -14.89 -5.43 -14.72
N GLU A 138 -14.44 -4.29 -15.20
CA GLU A 138 -13.77 -4.15 -16.49
C GLU A 138 -12.25 -4.13 -16.31
N CYS A 139 -11.55 -4.56 -17.34
CA CYS A 139 -10.11 -4.47 -17.40
C CYS A 139 -9.70 -3.02 -17.69
N LEU A 140 -9.07 -2.35 -16.72
CA LEU A 140 -8.66 -0.95 -16.87
C LEU A 140 -7.70 -0.73 -18.05
N SER A 141 -6.83 -1.69 -18.35
CA SER A 141 -5.92 -1.57 -19.51
C SER A 141 -6.68 -1.58 -20.83
N CYS A 142 -7.68 -2.45 -20.95
CA CYS A 142 -8.54 -2.50 -22.14
C CYS A 142 -9.46 -1.28 -22.23
N LEU A 143 -10.00 -0.83 -21.10
CA LEU A 143 -10.83 0.37 -21.04
C LEU A 143 -10.05 1.61 -21.49
N ARG A 144 -8.82 1.81 -21.00
CA ARG A 144 -7.94 2.91 -21.43
C ARG A 144 -7.55 2.83 -22.89
N ALA A 145 -7.54 1.63 -23.47
CA ALA A 145 -7.27 1.41 -24.90
C ALA A 145 -8.53 1.51 -25.78
N GLY A 146 -9.65 2.02 -25.23
CA GLY A 146 -10.92 2.15 -25.95
C GLY A 146 -11.60 0.82 -26.30
N ARG A 147 -11.19 -0.28 -25.70
CA ARG A 147 -11.71 -1.63 -25.93
C ARG A 147 -12.21 -2.27 -24.63
N PRO A 148 -13.32 -1.79 -24.05
CA PRO A 148 -13.80 -2.29 -22.77
C PRO A 148 -14.00 -3.80 -22.81
N ALA A 149 -13.49 -4.50 -21.79
CA ALA A 149 -13.58 -5.95 -21.68
C ALA A 149 -13.88 -6.32 -20.23
N ARG A 150 -15.03 -6.98 -20.01
CA ARG A 150 -15.44 -7.44 -18.70
C ARG A 150 -14.60 -8.64 -18.26
N LEU A 151 -14.10 -8.60 -17.03
CA LEU A 151 -13.33 -9.69 -16.45
C LEU A 151 -14.21 -10.92 -16.24
N ALA A 152 -13.79 -12.05 -16.79
CA ALA A 152 -14.43 -13.34 -16.59
C ALA A 152 -13.73 -14.12 -15.46
N ARG A 153 -14.51 -14.69 -14.53
CA ARG A 153 -13.98 -15.57 -13.49
C ARG A 153 -13.55 -16.90 -14.14
N VAL A 154 -12.33 -17.32 -13.84
CA VAL A 154 -11.82 -18.62 -14.29
C VAL A 154 -11.51 -19.49 -13.08
N ARG A 155 -11.61 -20.81 -13.21
CA ARG A 155 -11.16 -21.71 -12.15
C ARG A 155 -9.63 -21.65 -12.06
N PRO A 156 -9.04 -21.48 -10.86
CA PRO A 156 -7.60 -21.64 -10.72
C PRO A 156 -7.23 -23.07 -11.14
N ALA A 157 -6.15 -23.22 -11.91
CA ALA A 157 -5.59 -24.54 -12.15
C ALA A 157 -5.21 -25.18 -10.80
N PRO A 158 -5.43 -26.49 -10.62
CA PRO A 158 -4.99 -27.15 -9.39
C PRO A 158 -3.48 -26.89 -9.20
N ALA A 159 -3.10 -26.58 -7.97
CA ALA A 159 -1.67 -26.46 -7.61
C ALA A 159 -1.01 -27.82 -7.89
N ARG A 160 0.05 -27.80 -8.69
CA ARG A 160 0.91 -28.97 -8.87
C ARG A 160 1.83 -29.12 -7.67
#